data_308f43062e2cffd914a2772f609ac016
#
_entry.id   308f43062e2cffd914a2772f609ac016
#
_cell.length_a   1.000
_cell.length_b   1.000
_cell.length_c   1.000
_cell.angle_alpha   90.00
_cell.angle_beta   90.00
_cell.angle_gamma   90.00
#
_symmetry.space_group_name_H-M   'P 1'
#
loop_
_entity.id
_entity.type
_entity.pdbx_description
1 polymer ?
#
loop_
_entity_poly.entity_id
_entity_poly.type
_entity_poly.pdbx_seq_one_letter_code
_entity_poly.pdbx_strand_id
1 'polypeptide(L)'
;MKILLLGGNGQVGRELRRSLVPLGDVVVATRDGVEADVAANFDEPAALAAMVRDVGADVVVNAAAYTAVDKAESDADAAFRTNAEAVAAIAAACTDTGALLVHYSTD
;
A
#
# COMPACT_ATOMS: atom_id res chain seq x y z
N MET A 1 -17.17 -6.48 2.30
CA MET A 1 -16.06 -5.66 2.80
C MET A 1 -15.11 -5.36 1.65
N LYS A 2 -14.65 -4.12 1.56
CA LYS A 2 -13.71 -3.71 0.52
C LYS A 2 -12.31 -3.59 1.10
N ILE A 3 -11.33 -4.20 0.45
CA ILE A 3 -9.95 -4.26 0.91
C ILE A 3 -9.04 -3.64 -0.14
N LEU A 4 -8.24 -2.66 0.24
CA LEU A 4 -7.21 -2.09 -0.64
C LEU A 4 -5.87 -2.73 -0.28
N LEU A 5 -5.27 -3.42 -1.25
CA LEU A 5 -3.96 -4.06 -1.08
C LEU A 5 -2.90 -3.25 -1.81
N LEU A 6 -1.98 -2.64 -1.06
CA LEU A 6 -0.87 -1.88 -1.59
C LEU A 6 0.35 -2.79 -1.76
N GLY A 7 0.99 -2.71 -2.91
CA GLY A 7 2.16 -3.53 -3.19
C GLY A 7 1.82 -4.97 -3.60
N GLY A 8 0.74 -5.14 -4.36
CA GLY A 8 0.25 -6.47 -4.75
C GLY A 8 1.15 -7.24 -5.70
N ASN A 9 2.21 -6.63 -6.21
CA ASN A 9 3.16 -7.28 -7.12
C ASN A 9 4.42 -7.82 -6.39
N GLY A 10 4.57 -7.57 -5.10
CA GLY A 10 5.64 -8.14 -4.31
C GLY A 10 5.31 -9.56 -3.87
N GLN A 11 6.29 -10.24 -3.24
CA GLN A 11 6.12 -11.62 -2.80
C GLN A 11 4.97 -11.78 -1.80
N VAL A 12 4.96 -10.95 -0.77
CA VAL A 12 3.88 -10.95 0.23
C VAL A 12 2.56 -10.51 -0.39
N GLY A 13 2.60 -9.47 -1.26
CA GLY A 13 1.41 -8.96 -1.92
C GLY A 13 0.73 -10.00 -2.80
N ARG A 14 1.49 -10.81 -3.53
CA ARG A 14 0.93 -11.87 -4.38
C ARG A 14 0.22 -12.94 -3.55
N GLU A 15 0.78 -13.31 -2.42
CA GLU A 15 0.12 -14.24 -1.49
C GLU A 15 -1.18 -13.64 -0.97
N LEU A 16 -1.16 -12.36 -0.61
CA LEU A 16 -2.33 -11.67 -0.09
C LEU A 16 -3.44 -11.51 -1.11
N ARG A 17 -3.12 -11.39 -2.40
CA ARG A 17 -4.14 -11.35 -3.46
C ARG A 17 -5.09 -12.55 -3.35
N ARG A 18 -4.54 -13.73 -3.08
CA ARG A 18 -5.32 -14.96 -2.94
C ARG A 18 -5.96 -15.07 -1.56
N SER A 19 -5.20 -14.78 -0.52
CA SER A 19 -5.65 -14.95 0.87
C SER A 19 -6.79 -14.02 1.24
N LEU A 20 -6.85 -12.83 0.63
CA LEU A 20 -7.86 -11.82 0.98
C LEU A 20 -9.17 -11.99 0.20
N VAL A 21 -9.16 -12.69 -0.93
CA VAL A 21 -10.36 -12.85 -1.77
C VAL A 21 -11.58 -13.37 -1.01
N PRO A 22 -11.45 -14.40 -0.13
CA PRO A 22 -12.62 -14.88 0.62
C PRO A 22 -13.17 -13.86 1.61
N LEU A 23 -12.42 -12.82 1.96
CA LEU A 23 -12.83 -11.84 2.96
C LEU A 23 -13.65 -10.69 2.37
N GLY A 24 -13.57 -10.46 1.06
CA GLY A 24 -14.31 -9.39 0.43
C GLY A 24 -13.75 -9.01 -0.94
N ASP A 25 -14.11 -7.81 -1.40
CA ASP A 25 -13.63 -7.26 -2.66
C ASP A 25 -12.23 -6.69 -2.50
N VAL A 26 -11.26 -7.23 -3.23
CA VAL A 26 -9.87 -6.79 -3.14
C VAL A 26 -9.55 -5.87 -4.31
N VAL A 27 -9.16 -4.64 -3.99
CA VAL A 27 -8.62 -3.67 -4.96
C VAL A 27 -7.10 -3.70 -4.82
N VAL A 28 -6.40 -4.03 -5.89
CA VAL A 28 -4.94 -4.17 -5.88
C VAL A 28 -4.30 -2.90 -6.40
N ALA A 29 -3.31 -2.38 -5.67
CA ALA A 29 -2.52 -1.24 -6.07
C ALA A 29 -1.05 -1.62 -6.20
N THR A 30 -0.43 -1.27 -7.32
CA THR A 30 1.00 -1.39 -7.54
C THR A 30 1.56 -0.03 -7.88
N ARG A 31 2.88 0.13 -7.84
CA ARG A 31 3.53 1.41 -8.03
C ARG A 31 3.12 2.11 -9.34
N ASP A 32 3.08 1.36 -10.42
CA ASP A 32 2.79 1.87 -11.76
C ASP A 32 1.40 1.46 -12.28
N GLY A 33 0.64 0.72 -11.49
CA GLY A 33 -0.68 0.22 -11.88
C GLY A 33 -0.65 -1.03 -12.75
N VAL A 34 0.52 -1.57 -13.06
CA VAL A 34 0.65 -2.79 -13.86
C VAL A 34 0.19 -4.00 -13.05
N GLU A 35 -0.62 -4.85 -13.66
CA GLU A 35 -1.23 -6.02 -13.01
C GLU A 35 -2.04 -5.63 -11.76
N ALA A 36 -2.67 -4.45 -11.79
CA ALA A 36 -3.38 -3.89 -10.65
C ALA A 36 -4.60 -3.11 -11.10
N ASP A 37 -5.46 -2.79 -10.16
CA ASP A 37 -6.65 -1.98 -10.39
C ASP A 37 -6.33 -0.49 -10.36
N VAL A 38 -5.35 -0.09 -9.53
CA VAL A 38 -4.95 1.32 -9.37
C VAL A 38 -3.44 1.41 -9.17
N ALA A 39 -2.90 2.62 -9.39
CA ALA A 39 -1.49 2.90 -9.13
C ALA A 39 -1.29 3.51 -7.74
N ALA A 40 -0.21 3.14 -7.08
CA ALA A 40 0.15 3.62 -5.73
C ALA A 40 1.63 3.96 -5.69
N ASN A 41 1.99 5.16 -6.16
CA ASN A 41 3.37 5.60 -6.19
C ASN A 41 3.76 6.24 -4.85
N PHE A 42 4.65 5.59 -4.11
CA PHE A 42 5.10 6.07 -2.80
C PHE A 42 5.96 7.32 -2.87
N ASP A 43 6.47 7.68 -4.06
CA ASP A 43 7.21 8.93 -4.26
C ASP A 43 6.27 10.14 -4.34
N GLU A 44 4.96 9.91 -4.41
CA GLU A 44 3.95 10.98 -4.48
C GLU A 44 2.92 10.83 -3.36
N PRO A 45 3.27 11.20 -2.11
CA PRO A 45 2.39 10.97 -0.95
C PRO A 45 1.00 11.61 -1.08
N ALA A 46 0.91 12.80 -1.67
CA ALA A 46 -0.39 13.48 -1.83
C ALA A 46 -1.32 12.71 -2.76
N ALA A 47 -0.79 12.21 -3.88
CA ALA A 47 -1.57 11.40 -4.83
C ALA A 47 -1.95 10.06 -4.22
N LEU A 48 -1.03 9.48 -3.45
CA LEU A 48 -1.27 8.22 -2.74
C LEU A 48 -2.41 8.36 -1.74
N ALA A 49 -2.40 9.42 -0.94
CA ALA A 49 -3.46 9.69 0.04
C ALA A 49 -4.82 9.90 -0.66
N ALA A 50 -4.82 10.65 -1.76
CA ALA A 50 -6.04 10.89 -2.53
C ALA A 50 -6.62 9.57 -3.07
N MET A 51 -5.76 8.69 -3.57
CA MET A 51 -6.18 7.38 -4.08
C MET A 51 -6.80 6.53 -2.97
N VAL A 52 -6.18 6.49 -1.79
CA VAL A 52 -6.70 5.73 -0.65
C VAL A 52 -8.08 6.24 -0.26
N ARG A 53 -8.28 7.56 -0.24
CA ARG A 53 -9.60 8.16 0.06
C ARG A 53 -10.63 7.81 -1.01
N ASP A 54 -10.24 7.89 -2.28
CA ASP A 54 -11.15 7.64 -3.41
C ASP A 54 -11.61 6.18 -3.47
N VAL A 55 -10.73 5.23 -3.13
CA VAL A 55 -11.08 3.81 -3.09
C VAL A 55 -12.13 3.54 -2.00
N GLY A 56 -12.02 4.21 -0.87
CA GLY A 56 -12.99 4.07 0.21
C GLY A 56 -13.07 2.67 0.79
N ALA A 57 -11.93 2.00 0.93
CA ALA A 57 -11.86 0.65 1.47
C ALA A 57 -12.16 0.62 2.97
N ASP A 58 -12.67 -0.51 3.45
CA ASP A 58 -12.85 -0.75 4.88
C ASP A 58 -11.54 -1.09 5.56
N VAL A 59 -10.67 -1.78 4.83
CA VAL A 59 -9.34 -2.19 5.31
C VAL A 59 -8.32 -1.85 4.24
N VAL A 60 -7.19 -1.27 4.66
CA VAL A 60 -6.04 -1.02 3.80
C VAL A 60 -4.89 -1.90 4.29
N VAL A 61 -4.39 -2.77 3.43
CA VAL A 61 -3.28 -3.66 3.74
C VAL A 61 -2.05 -3.16 2.99
N ASN A 62 -1.03 -2.72 3.74
CA ASN A 62 0.20 -2.20 3.16
C ASN A 62 1.29 -3.27 3.13
N ALA A 63 1.46 -3.91 1.97
CA ALA A 63 2.55 -4.85 1.72
C ALA A 63 3.70 -4.20 0.95
N ALA A 64 3.55 -2.93 0.55
CA ALA A 64 4.54 -2.23 -0.28
C ALA A 64 5.84 -1.95 0.47
N ALA A 65 5.79 -1.80 1.79
CA ALA A 65 6.99 -1.59 2.60
C ALA A 65 8.00 -2.74 2.45
N TYR A 66 7.51 -3.94 2.14
CA TYR A 66 8.36 -5.10 1.91
C TYR A 66 9.25 -4.93 0.67
N THR A 67 8.69 -4.39 -0.41
CA THR A 67 9.46 -4.15 -1.64
C THR A 67 10.40 -2.95 -1.53
N ALA A 68 10.13 -2.01 -0.65
CA ALA A 68 10.98 -0.84 -0.44
C ALA A 68 12.34 -1.19 0.19
N VAL A 69 12.45 -2.34 0.85
CA VAL A 69 13.71 -2.79 1.47
C VAL A 69 14.80 -2.98 0.42
N ASP A 70 14.47 -3.50 -0.76
CA ASP A 70 15.45 -3.72 -1.83
C ASP A 70 16.05 -2.40 -2.32
N LYS A 71 15.27 -1.34 -2.37
CA LYS A 71 15.75 -0.01 -2.76
C LYS A 71 16.60 0.65 -1.67
N ALA A 72 16.36 0.32 -0.42
CA ALA A 72 17.08 0.89 0.70
C ALA A 72 18.57 0.51 0.71
N GLU A 73 18.95 -0.56 0.03
CA GLU A 73 20.35 -0.98 -0.06
C GLU A 73 21.21 0.00 -0.87
N SER A 74 20.60 0.70 -1.84
CA SER A 74 21.35 1.63 -2.69
C SER A 74 21.33 3.08 -2.19
N ASP A 75 20.26 3.49 -1.49
CA ASP A 75 20.14 4.83 -0.91
C ASP A 75 19.21 4.78 0.30
N ALA A 76 19.76 4.37 1.43
CA ALA A 76 19.01 4.06 2.64
C ALA A 76 18.23 5.27 3.19
N ASP A 77 18.88 6.45 3.23
CA ASP A 77 18.25 7.63 3.84
C ASP A 77 17.07 8.15 3.01
N ALA A 78 17.25 8.24 1.70
CA ALA A 78 16.19 8.70 0.80
C ALA A 78 15.03 7.71 0.77
N ALA A 79 15.32 6.41 0.69
CA ALA A 79 14.31 5.36 0.68
C ALA A 79 13.53 5.35 2.00
N PHE A 80 14.21 5.51 3.12
CA PHE A 80 13.57 5.57 4.43
C PHE A 80 12.61 6.76 4.54
N ARG A 81 13.04 7.95 4.11
CA ARG A 81 12.20 9.15 4.14
C ARG A 81 10.97 9.01 3.24
N THR A 82 11.15 8.55 2.02
CA THR A 82 10.05 8.35 1.07
C THR A 82 9.03 7.38 1.62
N ASN A 83 9.51 6.27 2.19
CA ASN A 83 8.63 5.27 2.76
C ASN A 83 7.88 5.80 3.98
N ALA A 84 8.57 6.55 4.86
CA ALA A 84 7.95 7.13 6.05
C ALA A 84 6.87 8.16 5.69
N GLU A 85 7.14 9.02 4.72
CA GLU A 85 6.18 10.02 4.25
C GLU A 85 4.96 9.35 3.60
N ALA A 86 5.17 8.32 2.81
CA ALA A 86 4.08 7.57 2.16
C ALA A 86 3.22 6.87 3.20
N VAL A 87 3.84 6.22 4.19
CA VAL A 87 3.11 5.54 5.27
C VAL A 87 2.29 6.54 6.08
N ALA A 88 2.85 7.71 6.38
CA ALA A 88 2.12 8.76 7.10
C ALA A 88 0.91 9.25 6.29
N ALA A 89 1.06 9.40 4.98
CA ALA A 89 -0.03 9.81 4.10
C ALA A 89 -1.15 8.76 4.06
N ILE A 90 -0.79 7.48 3.98
CA ILE A 90 -1.75 6.37 4.01
C ILE A 90 -2.50 6.36 5.35
N ALA A 91 -1.77 6.51 6.46
CA ALA A 91 -2.37 6.50 7.80
C ALA A 91 -3.36 7.65 7.96
N ALA A 92 -3.01 8.85 7.50
CA ALA A 92 -3.89 10.02 7.55
C ALA A 92 -5.16 9.79 6.72
N ALA A 93 -5.02 9.23 5.52
CA ALA A 93 -6.17 8.92 4.67
C ALA A 93 -7.08 7.87 5.32
N CYS A 94 -6.50 6.85 5.95
CA CYS A 94 -7.28 5.82 6.66
C CYS A 94 -8.03 6.42 7.86
N THR A 95 -7.41 7.34 8.58
CA THR A 95 -8.07 8.05 9.68
C THR A 95 -9.28 8.84 9.16
N ASP A 96 -9.11 9.54 8.04
CA ASP A 96 -10.18 10.35 7.44
C ASP A 96 -11.37 9.49 6.99
N THR A 97 -11.12 8.30 6.46
CA THR A 97 -12.17 7.42 5.94
C THR A 97 -12.69 6.41 6.96
N GLY A 98 -12.01 6.27 8.08
CA GLY A 98 -12.35 5.26 9.09
C GLY A 98 -11.86 3.87 8.75
N ALA A 99 -10.97 3.73 7.79
CA ALA A 99 -10.42 2.43 7.38
C ALA A 99 -9.42 1.90 8.40
N LEU A 100 -9.40 0.57 8.56
CA LEU A 100 -8.37 -0.10 9.35
C LEU A 100 -7.10 -0.24 8.50
N LEU A 101 -5.97 0.17 9.05
CA LEU A 101 -4.68 0.04 8.36
C LEU A 101 -3.89 -1.13 8.94
N VAL A 102 -3.49 -2.05 8.08
CA VAL A 102 -2.66 -3.20 8.43
C VAL A 102 -1.32 -3.08 7.70
N HIS A 103 -0.23 -3.10 8.47
CA HIS A 103 1.13 -3.05 7.94
C HIS A 103 1.79 -4.41 8.00
N TYR A 104 2.47 -4.80 6.91
CA TYR A 104 3.37 -5.93 6.93
C TYR A 104 4.80 -5.41 7.10
N SER A 105 5.47 -5.85 8.17
CA SER A 105 6.85 -5.51 8.45
C SER A 105 7.78 -6.62 7.97
N THR A 106 9.02 -6.26 7.59
CA THR A 106 10.04 -7.20 7.12
C THR A 106 10.97 -7.68 8.23
N ASP A 107 10.69 -7.37 9.43
CA ASP A 107 11.57 -7.75 10.57
C ASP A 107 11.73 -9.24 10.76
#